data_c0a45a49418f0d85f6d28ecb5c8820d4
#
_entry.id   c0a45a49418f0d85f6d28ecb5c8820d4
#
_cell.length_a   1.000
_cell.length_b   1.000
_cell.length_c   1.000
_cell.angle_alpha   90.00
_cell.angle_beta   90.00
_cell.angle_gamma   90.00
#
_symmetry.space_group_name_H-M   'P 1'
#
loop_
_entity.id
_entity.type
_entity.pdbx_description
1 polymer ?
#
loop_
_entity_poly.entity_id
_entity_poly.type
_entity_poly.pdbx_seq_one_letter_code
_entity_poly.pdbx_strand_id
1 'polypeptide(L)'
;VGGEMAVERSTSGGARRTRGEIIREVVLVVGLYVAYSATRLAASGSWDVAKSHARGILDVERWLRIDIEHALNTATAQHTWLEVATSYWYQSMHYLVTPTVLVVLFFRRPLLYRPARTALLGATFLALFGYFFFPTAPPRLLGQYVDTVSESSVYGRWPSAAEQAASGAGSVTNQVAAMPSMHVGWAVWVSVVLAYLLRRRWAKVAVWGYAATTTAIVVLTGNHWVLDAVAGAALVLGCWWFAGHRYGLWAPRAQVDAELDDLVGEVVPDTRRLAATNDDGLALASTVDSPPPSDPEVEAPRA
;
A
#
# COMPACT_ATOMS: atom_id res chain seq x y z
N VAL A 1 -19.03 48.07 9.76
CA VAL A 1 -17.70 48.17 9.15
C VAL A 1 -17.02 46.80 9.38
N GLY A 2 -16.94 46.03 8.33
CA GLY A 2 -16.48 44.64 8.36
C GLY A 2 -14.98 44.53 8.56
N GLY A 3 -14.60 43.66 9.48
CA GLY A 3 -13.25 43.11 9.56
C GLY A 3 -13.27 41.73 8.92
N GLU A 4 -12.80 41.62 7.68
CA GLU A 4 -12.48 40.34 7.01
C GLU A 4 -11.29 39.71 7.75
N MET A 5 -11.58 38.67 8.53
CA MET A 5 -10.54 37.79 9.01
C MET A 5 -10.11 36.93 7.81
N ALA A 6 -8.96 37.27 7.22
CA ALA A 6 -8.27 36.43 6.27
C ALA A 6 -7.88 35.13 6.95
N VAL A 7 -8.60 34.06 6.65
CA VAL A 7 -8.18 32.70 6.98
C VAL A 7 -6.98 32.38 6.11
N GLU A 8 -5.80 32.58 6.64
CA GLU A 8 -4.55 32.11 6.06
C GLU A 8 -4.65 30.58 5.89
N ARG A 9 -4.88 30.15 4.64
CA ARG A 9 -4.77 28.73 4.27
C ARG A 9 -3.31 28.35 4.45
N SER A 10 -2.99 27.77 5.57
CA SER A 10 -1.75 27.02 5.74
C SER A 10 -1.69 25.96 4.65
N THR A 11 -1.00 26.29 3.56
CA THR A 11 -0.59 25.32 2.54
C THR A 11 0.33 24.35 3.26
N SER A 12 -0.17 23.15 3.54
CA SER A 12 0.62 22.04 4.03
C SER A 12 1.68 21.71 2.96
N GLY A 13 2.77 22.43 3.00
CA GLY A 13 3.98 22.14 2.24
C GLY A 13 4.43 20.74 2.67
N GLY A 14 4.28 19.76 1.77
CA GLY A 14 4.75 18.40 2.02
C GLY A 14 6.18 18.44 2.48
N ALA A 15 6.46 18.04 3.73
CA ALA A 15 7.78 18.02 4.30
C ALA A 15 8.71 17.29 3.32
N ARG A 16 9.71 17.99 2.80
CA ARG A 16 10.70 17.40 1.88
C ARG A 16 11.39 16.25 2.59
N ARG A 17 11.25 15.05 2.05
CA ARG A 17 11.92 13.86 2.57
C ARG A 17 13.43 14.06 2.56
N THR A 18 14.07 13.73 3.68
CA THR A 18 15.52 13.81 3.78
C THR A 18 16.19 12.69 2.99
N ARG A 19 17.42 12.90 2.52
CA ARG A 19 18.20 11.84 1.86
C ARG A 19 18.31 10.59 2.75
N GLY A 20 18.47 10.75 4.06
CA GLY A 20 18.54 9.64 5.00
C GLY A 20 17.25 8.82 5.08
N GLU A 21 16.07 9.47 5.04
CA GLU A 21 14.78 8.76 4.98
C GLU A 21 14.66 7.95 3.69
N ILE A 22 15.01 8.53 2.55
CA ILE A 22 14.95 7.84 1.25
C ILE A 22 15.90 6.63 1.25
N ILE A 23 17.15 6.81 1.69
CA ILE A 23 18.14 5.71 1.74
C ILE A 23 17.62 4.59 2.65
N ARG A 24 17.10 4.92 3.83
CA ARG A 24 16.56 3.91 4.76
C ARG A 24 15.43 3.11 4.14
N GLU A 25 14.51 3.77 3.43
CA GLU A 25 13.39 3.08 2.77
C GLU A 25 13.87 2.20 1.62
N VAL A 26 14.81 2.69 0.81
CA VAL A 26 15.42 1.88 -0.26
C VAL A 26 16.09 0.65 0.32
N VAL A 27 16.90 0.81 1.38
CA VAL A 27 17.59 -0.33 2.04
C VAL A 27 16.58 -1.34 2.58
N LEU A 28 15.48 -0.89 3.19
CA LEU A 28 14.42 -1.78 3.68
C LEU A 28 13.77 -2.57 2.54
N VAL A 29 13.39 -1.92 1.45
CA VAL A 29 12.73 -2.57 0.31
C VAL A 29 13.69 -3.51 -0.41
N VAL A 30 14.91 -3.07 -0.67
CA VAL A 30 15.95 -3.90 -1.30
C VAL A 30 16.34 -5.06 -0.39
N GLY A 31 16.51 -4.83 0.91
CA GLY A 31 16.81 -5.89 1.89
C GLY A 31 15.73 -6.96 1.93
N LEU A 32 14.45 -6.57 1.90
CA LEU A 32 13.34 -7.52 1.83
C LEU A 32 13.32 -8.29 0.49
N TYR A 33 13.62 -7.59 -0.63
CA TYR A 33 13.73 -8.24 -1.93
C TYR A 33 14.87 -9.26 -1.97
N VAL A 34 16.02 -8.93 -1.39
CA VAL A 34 17.16 -9.86 -1.26
C VAL A 34 16.79 -11.04 -0.37
N ALA A 35 16.15 -10.82 0.78
CA ALA A 35 15.68 -11.88 1.65
C ALA A 35 14.65 -12.78 0.94
N TYR A 36 13.71 -12.18 0.22
CA TYR A 36 12.77 -12.91 -0.64
C TYR A 36 13.51 -13.78 -1.68
N SER A 37 14.47 -13.22 -2.39
CA SER A 37 15.23 -13.95 -3.41
C SER A 37 16.06 -15.09 -2.80
N ALA A 38 16.71 -14.86 -1.64
CA ALA A 38 17.46 -15.88 -0.92
C ALA A 38 16.56 -17.02 -0.42
N THR A 39 15.38 -16.71 0.11
CA THR A 39 14.40 -17.72 0.54
C THR A 39 13.91 -18.56 -0.64
N ARG A 40 13.74 -17.95 -1.82
CA ARG A 40 13.40 -18.67 -3.06
C ARG A 40 14.46 -19.67 -3.50
N LEU A 41 15.72 -19.30 -3.38
CA LEU A 41 16.84 -20.21 -3.69
C LEU A 41 16.95 -21.36 -2.67
N ALA A 42 16.65 -21.08 -1.40
CA ALA A 42 16.68 -22.08 -0.34
C ALA A 42 15.45 -23.02 -0.36
N ALA A 43 14.29 -22.53 -0.82
CA ALA A 43 13.04 -23.28 -0.88
C ALA A 43 12.92 -24.20 -2.10
N SER A 44 14.01 -24.78 -2.57
CA SER A 44 14.03 -25.84 -3.57
C SER A 44 13.47 -27.16 -2.99
N GLY A 45 12.24 -27.06 -2.44
CA GLY A 45 11.50 -28.24 -1.95
C GLY A 45 11.28 -29.23 -3.09
N SER A 46 11.19 -30.52 -2.76
CA SER A 46 10.93 -31.53 -3.77
C SER A 46 9.64 -31.21 -4.52
N TRP A 47 9.69 -31.26 -5.84
CA TRP A 47 8.53 -31.11 -6.74
C TRP A 47 7.35 -31.99 -6.33
N ASP A 48 7.64 -33.19 -5.82
CA ASP A 48 6.63 -34.15 -5.39
C ASP A 48 5.86 -33.66 -4.16
N VAL A 49 6.54 -33.04 -3.19
CA VAL A 49 5.90 -32.44 -2.01
C VAL A 49 5.00 -31.26 -2.44
N ALA A 50 5.49 -30.39 -3.29
CA ALA A 50 4.72 -29.23 -3.77
C ALA A 50 3.48 -29.67 -4.58
N LYS A 51 3.58 -30.70 -5.40
CA LYS A 51 2.45 -31.30 -6.12
C LYS A 51 1.49 -32.01 -5.18
N SER A 52 1.99 -32.65 -4.12
CA SER A 52 1.13 -33.27 -3.09
C SER A 52 0.29 -32.22 -2.37
N HIS A 53 0.91 -31.10 -1.94
CA HIS A 53 0.16 -29.99 -1.34
C HIS A 53 -0.87 -29.40 -2.30
N ALA A 54 -0.52 -29.21 -3.57
CA ALA A 54 -1.43 -28.72 -4.61
C ALA A 54 -2.65 -29.65 -4.81
N ARG A 55 -2.45 -30.97 -4.79
CA ARG A 55 -3.56 -31.93 -4.84
C ARG A 55 -4.44 -31.83 -3.62
N GLY A 56 -3.86 -31.69 -2.43
CA GLY A 56 -4.63 -31.48 -1.20
C GLY A 56 -5.48 -30.20 -1.24
N ILE A 57 -4.95 -29.11 -1.80
CA ILE A 57 -5.71 -27.87 -2.03
C ILE A 57 -6.87 -28.14 -2.99
N LEU A 58 -6.62 -28.78 -4.13
CA LEU A 58 -7.65 -29.12 -5.10
C LEU A 58 -8.75 -30.02 -4.48
N ASP A 59 -8.38 -30.96 -3.62
CA ASP A 59 -9.36 -31.80 -2.95
C ASP A 59 -10.24 -31.00 -1.98
N VAL A 60 -9.69 -30.00 -1.29
CA VAL A 60 -10.46 -29.07 -0.44
C VAL A 60 -11.37 -28.19 -1.32
N GLU A 61 -10.87 -27.66 -2.44
CA GLU A 61 -11.68 -26.85 -3.37
C GLU A 61 -12.83 -27.63 -3.96
N ARG A 62 -12.62 -28.89 -4.35
CA ARG A 62 -13.67 -29.82 -4.78
C ARG A 62 -14.72 -30.06 -3.70
N TRP A 63 -14.28 -30.30 -2.46
CA TRP A 63 -15.19 -30.46 -1.34
C TRP A 63 -16.04 -29.21 -1.09
N LEU A 64 -15.44 -28.02 -1.24
CA LEU A 64 -16.12 -26.72 -1.16
C LEU A 64 -16.92 -26.37 -2.43
N ARG A 65 -16.77 -27.14 -3.51
CA ARG A 65 -17.35 -26.88 -4.85
C ARG A 65 -16.95 -25.53 -5.45
N ILE A 66 -15.68 -25.17 -5.26
CA ILE A 66 -15.08 -23.94 -5.80
C ILE A 66 -13.93 -24.22 -6.76
N ASP A 67 -13.73 -25.46 -7.20
CA ASP A 67 -12.71 -25.94 -8.14
C ASP A 67 -13.00 -25.48 -9.58
N ILE A 68 -12.96 -24.18 -9.80
CA ILE A 68 -13.31 -23.54 -11.10
C ILE A 68 -12.09 -23.33 -12.01
N GLU A 69 -10.88 -23.56 -11.52
CA GLU A 69 -9.61 -23.26 -12.21
C GLU A 69 -9.51 -23.96 -13.55
N HIS A 70 -9.84 -25.25 -13.59
CA HIS A 70 -9.70 -26.05 -14.82
C HIS A 70 -10.61 -25.53 -15.93
N ALA A 71 -11.87 -25.24 -15.60
CA ALA A 71 -12.84 -24.74 -16.58
C ALA A 71 -12.42 -23.35 -17.11
N LEU A 72 -11.99 -22.45 -16.21
CA LEU A 72 -11.59 -21.10 -16.57
C LEU A 72 -10.28 -21.07 -17.35
N ASN A 73 -9.31 -21.86 -16.94
CA ASN A 73 -8.02 -21.98 -17.63
C ASN A 73 -8.18 -22.57 -19.03
N THR A 74 -8.96 -23.65 -19.19
CA THR A 74 -9.29 -24.25 -20.49
C THR A 74 -10.00 -23.25 -21.41
N ALA A 75 -10.98 -22.50 -20.89
CA ALA A 75 -11.66 -21.46 -21.67
C ALA A 75 -10.71 -20.33 -22.10
N THR A 76 -9.77 -19.96 -21.24
CA THR A 76 -8.74 -18.95 -21.57
C THR A 76 -7.84 -19.46 -22.70
N ALA A 77 -7.36 -20.70 -22.62
CA ALA A 77 -6.49 -21.31 -23.61
C ALA A 77 -7.11 -21.46 -25.00
N GLN A 78 -8.44 -21.42 -25.11
CA GLN A 78 -9.13 -21.43 -26.41
C GLN A 78 -9.04 -20.10 -27.16
N HIS A 79 -8.58 -19.03 -26.52
CA HIS A 79 -8.54 -17.69 -27.08
C HIS A 79 -7.21 -17.00 -26.89
N THR A 80 -6.34 -17.03 -27.91
CA THR A 80 -5.00 -16.46 -27.88
C THR A 80 -4.96 -14.99 -27.37
N TRP A 81 -5.91 -14.16 -27.79
CA TRP A 81 -5.96 -12.78 -27.32
C TRP A 81 -6.18 -12.67 -25.79
N LEU A 82 -6.96 -13.60 -25.23
CA LEU A 82 -7.24 -13.64 -23.79
C LEU A 82 -6.01 -14.14 -23.03
N GLU A 83 -5.34 -15.18 -23.55
CA GLU A 83 -4.06 -15.65 -22.98
C GLU A 83 -3.03 -14.53 -22.93
N VAL A 84 -2.85 -13.80 -24.05
CA VAL A 84 -1.90 -12.69 -24.13
C VAL A 84 -2.26 -11.57 -23.15
N ALA A 85 -3.53 -11.15 -23.14
CA ALA A 85 -3.98 -10.05 -22.28
C ALA A 85 -3.85 -10.39 -20.78
N THR A 86 -4.27 -11.60 -20.38
CA THR A 86 -4.18 -12.05 -18.98
C THR A 86 -2.73 -12.27 -18.55
N SER A 87 -1.88 -12.76 -19.45
CA SER A 87 -0.45 -12.96 -19.19
C SER A 87 0.29 -11.63 -19.01
N TYR A 88 -0.02 -10.60 -19.82
CA TYR A 88 0.53 -9.27 -19.63
C TYR A 88 0.12 -8.68 -18.28
N TRP A 89 -1.15 -8.78 -17.93
CA TRP A 89 -1.63 -8.33 -16.63
C TRP A 89 -0.90 -9.04 -15.48
N TYR A 90 -0.86 -10.38 -15.53
CA TYR A 90 -0.21 -11.21 -14.51
C TYR A 90 1.26 -10.83 -14.31
N GLN A 91 1.99 -10.61 -15.39
CA GLN A 91 3.44 -10.36 -15.32
C GLN A 91 3.76 -8.90 -14.96
N SER A 92 2.89 -7.91 -15.26
CA SER A 92 3.27 -6.51 -15.18
C SER A 92 2.58 -5.71 -14.07
N MET A 93 1.29 -5.95 -13.81
CA MET A 93 0.50 -5.04 -12.98
C MET A 93 0.99 -4.93 -11.54
N HIS A 94 1.41 -6.02 -10.93
CA HIS A 94 1.91 -5.98 -9.57
C HIS A 94 3.25 -5.22 -9.44
N TYR A 95 4.10 -5.24 -10.49
CA TYR A 95 5.35 -4.47 -10.52
C TYR A 95 5.13 -2.99 -10.83
N LEU A 96 4.05 -2.65 -11.52
CA LEU A 96 3.75 -1.26 -11.87
C LEU A 96 2.92 -0.58 -10.79
N VAL A 97 1.80 -1.19 -10.41
CA VAL A 97 0.80 -0.54 -9.56
C VAL A 97 1.24 -0.47 -8.10
N THR A 98 1.71 -1.60 -7.53
CA THR A 98 2.07 -1.66 -6.11
C THR A 98 3.21 -0.70 -5.74
N PRO A 99 4.35 -0.68 -6.45
CA PRO A 99 5.41 0.29 -6.17
C PRO A 99 4.97 1.73 -6.43
N THR A 100 4.17 1.98 -7.47
CA THR A 100 3.66 3.32 -7.76
C THR A 100 2.82 3.85 -6.60
N VAL A 101 1.89 3.05 -6.08
CA VAL A 101 1.08 3.44 -4.92
C VAL A 101 1.97 3.69 -3.70
N LEU A 102 2.95 2.82 -3.45
CA LEU A 102 3.89 2.97 -2.33
C LEU A 102 4.69 4.27 -2.44
N VAL A 103 5.22 4.59 -3.62
CA VAL A 103 5.99 5.83 -3.90
C VAL A 103 5.09 7.07 -3.73
N VAL A 104 3.87 7.03 -4.27
CA VAL A 104 2.91 8.14 -4.11
C VAL A 104 2.58 8.37 -2.64
N LEU A 105 2.35 7.32 -1.87
CA LEU A 105 2.12 7.43 -0.43
C LEU A 105 3.34 8.03 0.30
N PHE A 106 4.54 7.58 -0.04
CA PHE A 106 5.77 8.07 0.58
C PHE A 106 5.93 9.59 0.45
N PHE A 107 5.64 10.14 -0.73
CA PHE A 107 5.81 11.57 -0.98
C PHE A 107 4.57 12.42 -0.64
N ARG A 108 3.36 11.86 -0.79
CA ARG A 108 2.12 12.63 -0.69
C ARG A 108 1.31 12.38 0.57
N ARG A 109 1.52 11.23 1.26
CA ARG A 109 0.70 10.80 2.41
C ARG A 109 1.57 10.16 3.50
N PRO A 110 2.48 10.92 4.14
CA PRO A 110 3.46 10.38 5.08
C PRO A 110 2.85 9.63 6.28
N LEU A 111 1.69 10.07 6.77
CA LEU A 111 1.00 9.43 7.90
C LEU A 111 0.43 8.05 7.51
N LEU A 112 -0.12 7.92 6.31
CA LEU A 112 -0.65 6.66 5.80
C LEU A 112 0.47 5.74 5.27
N TYR A 113 1.59 6.30 4.85
CA TYR A 113 2.72 5.53 4.31
C TYR A 113 3.24 4.47 5.29
N ARG A 114 3.47 4.85 6.55
CA ARG A 114 4.02 3.93 7.56
C ARG A 114 3.14 2.69 7.77
N PRO A 115 1.83 2.82 8.09
CA PRO A 115 0.97 1.64 8.24
C PRO A 115 0.81 0.85 6.93
N ALA A 116 0.66 1.53 5.79
CA ALA A 116 0.53 0.87 4.49
C ALA A 116 1.78 0.05 4.13
N ARG A 117 2.98 0.63 4.27
CA ARG A 117 4.24 -0.07 4.08
C ARG A 117 4.39 -1.24 5.05
N THR A 118 4.09 -1.06 6.34
CA THR A 118 4.21 -2.12 7.34
C THR A 118 3.30 -3.29 7.01
N ALA A 119 2.08 -3.03 6.55
CA ALA A 119 1.16 -4.08 6.11
C ALA A 119 1.69 -4.84 4.89
N LEU A 120 2.18 -4.11 3.87
CA LEU A 120 2.72 -4.70 2.64
C LEU A 120 3.95 -5.56 2.91
N LEU A 121 4.95 -5.00 3.62
CA LEU A 121 6.19 -5.70 3.92
C LEU A 121 5.96 -6.85 4.89
N GLY A 122 5.08 -6.67 5.89
CA GLY A 122 4.71 -7.71 6.84
C GLY A 122 4.03 -8.90 6.14
N ALA A 123 3.05 -8.64 5.28
CA ALA A 123 2.39 -9.69 4.52
C ALA A 123 3.36 -10.41 3.57
N THR A 124 4.21 -9.66 2.86
CA THR A 124 5.23 -10.24 1.98
C THR A 124 6.22 -11.11 2.77
N PHE A 125 6.67 -10.63 3.91
CA PHE A 125 7.58 -11.38 4.79
C PHE A 125 6.92 -12.67 5.32
N LEU A 126 5.68 -12.59 5.81
CA LEU A 126 4.95 -13.76 6.29
C LEU A 126 4.66 -14.77 5.17
N ALA A 127 4.42 -14.32 3.95
CA ALA A 127 4.25 -15.20 2.80
C ALA A 127 5.50 -16.05 2.52
N LEU A 128 6.71 -15.55 2.82
CA LEU A 128 7.95 -16.33 2.69
C LEU A 128 7.94 -17.58 3.57
N PHE A 129 7.39 -17.50 4.76
CA PHE A 129 7.21 -18.69 5.63
C PHE A 129 6.25 -19.69 4.97
N GLY A 130 5.16 -19.22 4.38
CA GLY A 130 4.24 -20.06 3.60
C GLY A 130 5.00 -20.80 2.48
N TYR A 131 5.76 -20.11 1.68
CA TYR A 131 6.52 -20.70 0.57
C TYR A 131 7.60 -21.67 1.04
N PHE A 132 8.20 -21.42 2.18
CA PHE A 132 9.25 -22.29 2.73
C PHE A 132 8.68 -23.56 3.38
N PHE A 133 7.67 -23.40 4.23
CA PHE A 133 7.12 -24.52 5.01
C PHE A 133 6.02 -25.29 4.29
N PHE A 134 5.35 -24.63 3.32
CA PHE A 134 4.26 -25.24 2.56
C PHE A 134 4.42 -24.94 1.07
N PRO A 135 5.51 -25.42 0.45
CA PRO A 135 5.72 -25.26 -0.99
C PRO A 135 4.54 -25.84 -1.75
N THR A 136 3.96 -25.06 -2.66
CA THR A 136 2.73 -25.42 -3.37
C THR A 136 2.92 -25.21 -4.86
N ALA A 137 2.66 -26.25 -5.65
CA ALA A 137 2.68 -26.15 -7.10
C ALA A 137 1.41 -25.43 -7.60
N PRO A 138 1.53 -24.45 -8.53
CA PRO A 138 0.37 -23.86 -9.16
C PRO A 138 -0.34 -24.86 -10.08
N PRO A 139 -1.63 -24.63 -10.42
CA PRO A 139 -2.41 -25.51 -11.29
C PRO A 139 -1.67 -25.94 -12.57
N ARG A 140 -1.07 -25.00 -13.29
CA ARG A 140 -0.37 -25.26 -14.57
C ARG A 140 0.73 -26.34 -14.51
N LEU A 141 1.21 -26.67 -13.32
CA LEU A 141 2.24 -27.71 -13.13
C LEU A 141 1.66 -29.10 -12.83
N LEU A 142 0.35 -29.26 -12.79
CA LEU A 142 -0.30 -30.56 -12.58
C LEU A 142 -0.65 -31.31 -13.86
N GLY A 143 -0.24 -30.82 -15.03
CA GLY A 143 -0.36 -31.52 -16.32
C GLY A 143 -1.75 -31.60 -16.94
N GLN A 144 -2.80 -31.26 -16.19
CA GLN A 144 -4.19 -31.15 -16.70
C GLN A 144 -4.60 -29.70 -16.98
N TYR A 145 -3.75 -28.74 -16.67
CA TYR A 145 -3.92 -27.31 -16.89
C TYR A 145 -2.96 -26.82 -17.94
N VAL A 146 -3.32 -25.76 -18.63
CA VAL A 146 -2.50 -25.11 -19.64
C VAL A 146 -1.64 -24.02 -18.99
N ASP A 147 -0.35 -23.99 -19.29
CA ASP A 147 0.52 -22.86 -18.93
C ASP A 147 0.34 -21.74 -19.96
N THR A 148 -0.75 -20.99 -19.82
CA THR A 148 -1.13 -19.92 -20.76
C THR A 148 -0.06 -18.82 -20.87
N VAL A 149 0.70 -18.57 -19.79
CA VAL A 149 1.81 -17.60 -19.79
C VAL A 149 2.93 -18.09 -20.68
N SER A 150 3.27 -19.36 -20.61
CA SER A 150 4.33 -19.96 -21.46
C SER A 150 3.88 -20.10 -22.91
N GLU A 151 2.65 -20.56 -23.16
CA GLU A 151 2.11 -20.76 -24.51
C GLU A 151 1.96 -19.43 -25.26
N SER A 152 1.46 -18.40 -24.59
CA SER A 152 1.31 -17.07 -25.20
C SER A 152 2.61 -16.27 -25.35
N SER A 153 3.75 -16.80 -24.89
CA SER A 153 5.06 -16.13 -24.97
C SER A 153 5.46 -15.75 -26.38
N VAL A 154 5.16 -16.62 -27.36
CA VAL A 154 5.44 -16.40 -28.79
C VAL A 154 4.77 -15.11 -29.31
N TYR A 155 3.55 -14.86 -28.87
CA TYR A 155 2.77 -13.66 -29.27
C TYR A 155 3.09 -12.45 -28.41
N GLY A 156 3.37 -12.67 -27.13
CA GLY A 156 3.56 -11.62 -26.12
C GLY A 156 4.97 -11.06 -26.04
N ARG A 157 5.96 -11.68 -26.71
CA ARG A 157 7.37 -11.26 -26.69
C ARG A 157 8.02 -11.25 -25.30
N TRP A 158 7.61 -12.13 -24.42
CA TRP A 158 8.33 -12.41 -23.16
C TRP A 158 8.94 -13.81 -23.23
N PRO A 159 9.98 -14.09 -22.42
CA PRO A 159 10.63 -15.39 -22.43
C PRO A 159 9.66 -16.50 -22.00
N SER A 160 9.62 -17.60 -22.76
CA SER A 160 8.93 -18.82 -22.36
C SER A 160 9.57 -19.46 -21.12
N ALA A 161 8.88 -20.41 -20.50
CA ALA A 161 9.44 -21.15 -19.36
C ALA A 161 10.75 -21.87 -19.70
N ALA A 162 10.86 -22.38 -20.93
CA ALA A 162 12.08 -23.03 -21.44
C ALA A 162 13.25 -22.05 -21.62
N GLU A 163 13.00 -20.87 -22.19
CA GLU A 163 14.01 -19.81 -22.34
C GLU A 163 14.46 -19.24 -20.99
N GLN A 164 13.54 -19.08 -20.04
CA GLN A 164 13.86 -18.69 -18.67
C GLN A 164 14.74 -19.74 -17.97
N ALA A 165 14.43 -21.02 -18.14
CA ALA A 165 15.25 -22.10 -17.61
C ALA A 165 16.65 -22.13 -18.26
N ALA A 166 16.74 -21.96 -19.58
CA ALA A 166 18.01 -21.94 -20.32
C ALA A 166 18.90 -20.74 -19.96
N SER A 167 18.32 -19.58 -19.68
CA SER A 167 19.05 -18.36 -19.24
C SER A 167 19.50 -18.37 -17.79
N GLY A 168 19.18 -19.41 -17.01
CA GLY A 168 19.38 -19.46 -15.56
C GLY A 168 18.36 -18.63 -14.76
N ALA A 169 17.54 -17.83 -15.41
CA ALA A 169 16.48 -17.08 -14.75
C ALA A 169 15.39 -17.99 -14.17
N GLY A 170 15.19 -19.17 -14.74
CA GLY A 170 14.28 -20.20 -14.23
C GLY A 170 14.69 -20.75 -12.86
N SER A 171 15.99 -20.78 -12.55
CA SER A 171 16.50 -21.13 -11.22
C SER A 171 16.19 -20.06 -10.17
N VAL A 172 15.99 -18.81 -10.62
CA VAL A 172 15.63 -17.68 -9.78
C VAL A 172 14.12 -17.59 -9.56
N THR A 173 13.26 -18.22 -10.39
CA THR A 173 11.81 -18.25 -10.18
C THR A 173 11.40 -19.47 -9.36
N ASN A 174 10.99 -19.26 -8.09
CA ASN A 174 10.39 -20.33 -7.30
C ASN A 174 9.02 -20.70 -7.90
N GLN A 175 9.01 -21.73 -8.74
CA GLN A 175 7.80 -22.18 -9.43
C GLN A 175 6.78 -22.87 -8.50
N VAL A 176 7.17 -23.18 -7.27
CA VAL A 176 6.34 -23.87 -6.26
C VAL A 176 5.90 -22.96 -5.13
N ALA A 177 5.86 -21.66 -5.35
CA ALA A 177 5.43 -20.65 -4.40
C ALA A 177 4.00 -20.14 -4.71
N ALA A 178 3.04 -21.05 -4.87
CA ALA A 178 1.68 -20.65 -5.20
C ALA A 178 0.91 -20.12 -3.98
N MET A 179 1.05 -20.73 -2.81
CA MET A 179 0.29 -20.37 -1.61
C MET A 179 1.17 -19.69 -0.54
N PRO A 180 0.76 -18.50 -0.04
CA PRO A 180 -0.36 -17.66 -0.44
C PRO A 180 -0.09 -16.83 -1.70
N SER A 181 -1.13 -16.48 -2.49
CA SER A 181 -0.95 -15.65 -3.69
C SER A 181 -0.62 -14.20 -3.34
N MET A 182 0.63 -13.79 -3.55
CA MET A 182 1.01 -12.39 -3.35
C MET A 182 0.59 -11.46 -4.50
N HIS A 183 0.27 -11.99 -5.67
CA HIS A 183 -0.38 -11.19 -6.72
C HIS A 183 -1.73 -10.64 -6.24
N VAL A 184 -2.56 -11.52 -5.68
CA VAL A 184 -3.84 -11.12 -5.09
C VAL A 184 -3.62 -10.29 -3.83
N GLY A 185 -2.70 -10.70 -2.95
CA GLY A 185 -2.37 -9.97 -1.73
C GLY A 185 -2.00 -8.51 -2.01
N TRP A 186 -1.09 -8.26 -2.96
CA TRP A 186 -0.69 -6.89 -3.32
C TRP A 186 -1.81 -6.12 -4.02
N ALA A 187 -2.64 -6.76 -4.83
CA ALA A 187 -3.80 -6.11 -5.45
C ALA A 187 -4.84 -5.71 -4.38
N VAL A 188 -5.10 -6.56 -3.39
CA VAL A 188 -5.94 -6.25 -2.24
C VAL A 188 -5.36 -5.12 -1.40
N TRP A 189 -4.03 -5.12 -1.17
CA TRP A 189 -3.35 -4.03 -0.48
C TRP A 189 -3.56 -2.69 -1.20
N VAL A 190 -3.34 -2.65 -2.51
CA VAL A 190 -3.59 -1.45 -3.34
C VAL A 190 -5.04 -0.99 -3.18
N SER A 191 -5.99 -1.92 -3.28
CA SER A 191 -7.42 -1.62 -3.19
C SER A 191 -7.83 -1.08 -1.82
N VAL A 192 -7.35 -1.68 -0.74
CA VAL A 192 -7.61 -1.22 0.63
C VAL A 192 -7.05 0.17 0.88
N VAL A 193 -5.78 0.40 0.51
CA VAL A 193 -5.10 1.68 0.72
C VAL A 193 -5.77 2.79 -0.09
N LEU A 194 -6.07 2.55 -1.36
CA LEU A 194 -6.74 3.54 -2.20
C LEU A 194 -8.18 3.77 -1.77
N ALA A 195 -8.93 2.71 -1.39
CA ALA A 195 -10.29 2.85 -0.87
C ALA A 195 -10.35 3.65 0.45
N TYR A 196 -9.29 3.57 1.28
CA TYR A 196 -9.16 4.39 2.48
C TYR A 196 -9.02 5.90 2.14
N LEU A 197 -8.31 6.23 1.06
CA LEU A 197 -8.09 7.61 0.61
C LEU A 197 -9.28 8.19 -0.15
N LEU A 198 -10.02 7.37 -0.88
CA LEU A 198 -11.08 7.80 -1.78
C LEU A 198 -12.37 8.08 -1.00
N ARG A 199 -13.05 9.19 -1.34
CA ARG A 199 -14.35 9.55 -0.72
C ARG A 199 -15.54 9.04 -1.53
N ARG A 200 -15.42 9.01 -2.88
CA ARG A 200 -16.52 8.65 -3.77
C ARG A 200 -16.72 7.12 -3.82
N ARG A 201 -17.95 6.66 -3.67
CA ARG A 201 -18.30 5.22 -3.66
C ARG A 201 -17.89 4.53 -4.95
N TRP A 202 -18.19 5.12 -6.11
CA TRP A 202 -17.81 4.54 -7.39
C TRP A 202 -16.30 4.34 -7.54
N ALA A 203 -15.49 5.29 -7.04
CA ALA A 203 -14.04 5.17 -7.07
C ALA A 203 -13.54 4.03 -6.16
N LYS A 204 -14.21 3.79 -5.01
CA LYS A 204 -13.93 2.62 -4.16
C LYS A 204 -14.27 1.32 -4.87
N VAL A 205 -15.40 1.26 -5.59
CA VAL A 205 -15.77 0.10 -6.40
C VAL A 205 -14.73 -0.16 -7.49
N ALA A 206 -14.27 0.89 -8.19
CA ALA A 206 -13.26 0.75 -9.24
C ALA A 206 -11.92 0.19 -8.72
N VAL A 207 -11.43 0.64 -7.56
CA VAL A 207 -10.18 0.09 -7.01
C VAL A 207 -10.34 -1.34 -6.49
N TRP A 208 -11.50 -1.74 -5.98
CA TRP A 208 -11.78 -3.13 -5.68
C TRP A 208 -11.95 -3.98 -6.95
N GLY A 209 -12.40 -3.38 -8.05
CA GLY A 209 -12.37 -3.99 -9.38
C GLY A 209 -10.97 -4.44 -9.80
N TYR A 210 -9.92 -3.66 -9.45
CA TYR A 210 -8.54 -4.06 -9.71
C TYR A 210 -8.16 -5.36 -8.97
N ALA A 211 -8.49 -5.49 -7.67
CA ALA A 211 -8.25 -6.72 -6.92
C ALA A 211 -9.05 -7.91 -7.48
N ALA A 212 -10.33 -7.69 -7.81
CA ALA A 212 -11.18 -8.72 -8.39
C ALA A 212 -10.66 -9.21 -9.76
N THR A 213 -10.25 -8.27 -10.63
CA THR A 213 -9.66 -8.59 -11.94
C THR A 213 -8.36 -9.36 -11.77
N THR A 214 -7.47 -8.93 -10.86
CA THR A 214 -6.22 -9.66 -10.60
C THR A 214 -6.50 -11.06 -10.07
N THR A 215 -7.48 -11.23 -9.18
CA THR A 215 -7.90 -12.54 -8.66
C THR A 215 -8.41 -13.44 -9.79
N ALA A 216 -9.27 -12.93 -10.67
CA ALA A 216 -9.74 -13.69 -11.83
C ALA A 216 -8.56 -14.10 -12.74
N ILE A 217 -7.65 -13.19 -13.03
CA ILE A 217 -6.51 -13.43 -13.93
C ILE A 217 -5.56 -14.48 -13.40
N VAL A 218 -5.23 -14.51 -12.12
CA VAL A 218 -4.32 -15.52 -11.57
C VAL A 218 -4.90 -16.93 -11.65
N VAL A 219 -6.24 -17.05 -11.60
CA VAL A 219 -6.97 -18.31 -11.79
C VAL A 219 -7.05 -18.67 -13.28
N LEU A 220 -7.45 -17.73 -14.14
CA LEU A 220 -7.54 -17.89 -15.60
C LEU A 220 -6.21 -18.39 -16.20
N THR A 221 -5.11 -17.88 -15.71
CA THR A 221 -3.77 -18.24 -16.21
C THR A 221 -3.22 -19.55 -15.62
N GLY A 222 -3.95 -20.22 -14.72
CA GLY A 222 -3.50 -21.44 -14.06
C GLY A 222 -2.30 -21.22 -13.12
N ASN A 223 -2.05 -19.99 -12.68
CA ASN A 223 -0.93 -19.66 -11.81
C ASN A 223 -1.25 -19.79 -10.33
N HIS A 224 -2.52 -19.76 -9.93
CA HIS A 224 -2.95 -19.89 -8.54
C HIS A 224 -4.26 -20.65 -8.41
N TRP A 225 -4.41 -21.32 -7.29
CA TRP A 225 -5.65 -21.87 -6.78
C TRP A 225 -6.56 -20.78 -6.23
N VAL A 226 -7.86 -21.01 -6.16
CA VAL A 226 -8.79 -20.07 -5.51
C VAL A 226 -8.40 -19.88 -4.03
N LEU A 227 -8.02 -20.95 -3.34
CA LEU A 227 -7.57 -20.89 -1.94
C LEU A 227 -6.26 -20.12 -1.78
N ASP A 228 -5.36 -20.14 -2.76
CA ASP A 228 -4.15 -19.29 -2.72
C ASP A 228 -4.52 -17.82 -2.72
N ALA A 229 -5.53 -17.45 -3.53
CA ALA A 229 -6.03 -16.07 -3.62
C ALA A 229 -6.69 -15.64 -2.31
N VAL A 230 -7.51 -16.50 -1.72
CA VAL A 230 -8.14 -16.26 -0.42
C VAL A 230 -7.08 -16.10 0.68
N ALA A 231 -6.07 -16.98 0.71
CA ALA A 231 -4.99 -16.90 1.69
C ALA A 231 -4.17 -15.61 1.54
N GLY A 232 -3.84 -15.20 0.32
CA GLY A 232 -3.12 -13.95 0.04
C GLY A 232 -3.92 -12.71 0.45
N ALA A 233 -5.21 -12.69 0.16
CA ALA A 233 -6.11 -11.61 0.58
C ALA A 233 -6.24 -11.55 2.11
N ALA A 234 -6.47 -12.68 2.77
CA ALA A 234 -6.59 -12.75 4.23
C ALA A 234 -5.32 -12.30 4.94
N LEU A 235 -4.16 -12.73 4.44
CA LEU A 235 -2.86 -12.34 4.98
C LEU A 235 -2.65 -10.83 4.94
N VAL A 236 -2.93 -10.21 3.81
CA VAL A 236 -2.79 -8.75 3.64
C VAL A 236 -3.80 -7.99 4.49
N LEU A 237 -5.05 -8.43 4.53
CA LEU A 237 -6.09 -7.79 5.35
C LEU A 237 -5.75 -7.90 6.84
N GLY A 238 -5.22 -9.03 7.30
CA GLY A 238 -4.74 -9.21 8.67
C GLY A 238 -3.58 -8.27 9.00
N CYS A 239 -2.58 -8.17 8.10
CA CYS A 239 -1.47 -7.24 8.28
C CYS A 239 -1.91 -5.77 8.23
N TRP A 240 -2.88 -5.42 7.39
CA TRP A 240 -3.47 -4.09 7.34
C TRP A 240 -4.22 -3.74 8.62
N TRP A 241 -5.03 -4.66 9.12
CA TRP A 241 -5.73 -4.51 10.38
C TRP A 241 -4.76 -4.30 11.55
N PHE A 242 -3.73 -5.15 11.65
CA PHE A 242 -2.68 -5.03 12.67
C PHE A 242 -1.93 -3.70 12.56
N ALA A 243 -1.49 -3.32 11.36
CA ALA A 243 -0.80 -2.06 11.14
C ALA A 243 -1.70 -0.86 11.48
N GLY A 244 -2.99 -0.93 11.12
CA GLY A 244 -3.95 0.11 11.45
C GLY A 244 -4.10 0.33 12.95
N HIS A 245 -4.15 -0.74 13.74
CA HIS A 245 -4.16 -0.65 15.22
C HIS A 245 -2.83 -0.11 15.76
N ARG A 246 -1.70 -0.63 15.25
CA ARG A 246 -0.35 -0.23 15.70
C ARG A 246 -0.04 1.25 15.47
N TYR A 247 -0.63 1.83 14.43
CA TYR A 247 -0.41 3.23 14.02
C TYR A 247 -1.62 4.14 14.28
N GLY A 248 -2.62 3.68 15.01
CA GLY A 248 -3.79 4.49 15.39
C GLY A 248 -4.73 4.87 14.25
N LEU A 249 -4.69 4.20 13.08
CA LEU A 249 -5.60 4.52 11.96
C LEU A 249 -7.08 4.34 12.31
N TRP A 250 -7.38 3.52 13.31
CA TRP A 250 -8.74 3.20 13.75
C TRP A 250 -9.16 3.97 14.99
N ALA A 251 -8.27 4.81 15.57
CA ALA A 251 -8.62 5.66 16.70
C ALA A 251 -9.72 6.66 16.30
N PRO A 252 -10.73 6.91 17.16
CA PRO A 252 -11.70 7.96 16.92
C PRO A 252 -10.98 9.31 16.74
N ARG A 253 -11.40 10.10 15.75
CA ARG A 253 -10.78 11.40 15.46
C ARG A 253 -10.68 12.30 16.71
N ALA A 254 -11.69 12.25 17.58
CA ALA A 254 -11.67 12.97 18.85
C ALA A 254 -10.50 12.60 19.78
N GLN A 255 -10.03 11.35 19.77
CA GLN A 255 -8.85 10.97 20.55
C GLN A 255 -7.56 11.46 19.92
N VAL A 256 -7.48 11.45 18.57
CA VAL A 256 -6.31 11.97 17.84
C VAL A 256 -6.21 13.49 18.00
N ASP A 257 -7.34 14.19 17.95
CA ASP A 257 -7.38 15.64 18.14
C ASP A 257 -7.00 16.01 19.59
N ALA A 258 -7.48 15.27 20.60
CA ALA A 258 -7.11 15.46 22.00
C ALA A 258 -5.62 15.19 22.28
N GLU A 259 -5.06 14.15 21.68
CA GLU A 259 -3.62 13.84 21.79
C GLU A 259 -2.75 14.91 21.10
N LEU A 260 -3.22 15.46 19.98
CA LEU A 260 -2.55 16.56 19.29
C LEU A 260 -2.62 17.86 20.09
N ASP A 261 -3.75 18.17 20.71
CA ASP A 261 -3.93 19.36 21.56
C ASP A 261 -3.05 19.27 22.82
N ASP A 262 -2.91 18.08 23.40
CA ASP A 262 -2.04 17.84 24.55
C ASP A 262 -0.56 18.00 24.18
N LEU A 263 -0.13 17.46 23.04
CA LEU A 263 1.23 17.61 22.51
C LEU A 263 1.54 19.07 22.13
N VAL A 264 0.57 19.80 21.58
CA VAL A 264 0.74 21.22 21.25
C VAL A 264 0.82 22.04 22.54
N GLY A 265 0.04 21.71 23.56
CA GLY A 265 0.08 22.35 24.88
C GLY A 265 1.40 22.11 25.61
N GLU A 266 2.03 20.94 25.43
CA GLU A 266 3.34 20.64 26.01
C GLU A 266 4.49 21.34 25.29
N VAL A 267 4.42 21.49 23.96
CA VAL A 267 5.47 22.09 23.12
C VAL A 267 5.40 23.61 23.08
N VAL A 268 4.19 24.19 23.26
CA VAL A 268 3.97 25.66 23.34
C VAL A 268 3.53 25.98 24.75
N PRO A 269 4.48 26.22 25.68
CA PRO A 269 4.10 26.71 27.02
C PRO A 269 3.23 27.97 26.87
N ASP A 270 2.13 28.00 27.57
CA ASP A 270 1.15 29.07 27.54
C ASP A 270 1.83 30.46 27.64
N THR A 271 1.98 31.12 26.51
CA THR A 271 2.54 32.47 26.44
C THR A 271 1.76 33.47 27.28
N ARG A 272 0.54 33.15 27.70
CA ARG A 272 -0.26 33.93 28.67
C ARG A 272 0.32 33.80 30.07
N ARG A 273 0.93 32.69 30.48
CA ARG A 273 1.64 32.58 31.76
C ARG A 273 2.93 33.40 31.78
N LEU A 274 3.62 33.48 30.63
CA LEU A 274 4.84 34.30 30.51
C LEU A 274 4.52 35.80 30.48
N ALA A 275 3.33 36.21 30.00
CA ALA A 275 2.87 37.59 30.08
C ALA A 275 2.44 38.00 31.51
N ALA A 276 1.82 37.06 32.24
CA ALA A 276 1.38 37.33 33.62
C ALA A 276 2.54 37.43 34.63
N THR A 277 3.70 36.79 34.36
CA THR A 277 4.88 36.91 35.23
C THR A 277 5.74 38.16 34.93
N ASN A 278 5.50 38.84 33.83
CA ASN A 278 6.16 40.12 33.53
C ASN A 278 5.45 41.35 34.11
N ASP A 279 4.21 41.22 34.57
CA ASP A 279 3.48 42.36 35.15
C ASP A 279 3.83 42.66 36.61
N ASP A 280 4.51 41.73 37.31
CA ASP A 280 4.91 41.93 38.70
C ASP A 280 6.35 42.48 38.90
N GLY A 281 7.07 42.79 37.81
CA GLY A 281 8.51 43.06 37.91
C GLY A 281 9.06 44.38 37.36
N LEU A 282 8.30 45.29 36.78
CA LEU A 282 8.84 46.60 36.35
C LEU A 282 7.78 47.71 36.37
N ALA A 283 7.58 48.28 37.56
CA ALA A 283 7.07 49.65 37.67
C ALA A 283 8.21 50.59 37.28
N LEU A 284 8.39 50.87 36.02
CA LEU A 284 9.21 51.96 35.52
C LEU A 284 8.31 53.10 35.06
N ALA A 285 8.45 54.23 35.80
CA ALA A 285 7.83 55.49 35.57
C ALA A 285 7.76 55.91 34.10
N SER A 286 6.57 56.01 33.54
CA SER A 286 6.32 56.81 32.35
C SER A 286 5.75 58.14 32.71
N THR A 287 6.62 59.13 32.95
CA THR A 287 6.27 60.54 32.77
C THR A 287 6.25 60.78 31.28
N VAL A 288 5.08 60.79 30.68
CA VAL A 288 4.89 61.31 29.32
C VAL A 288 3.93 62.47 29.40
N ASP A 289 4.45 63.62 28.96
CA ASP A 289 3.87 64.94 28.84
C ASP A 289 2.42 64.98 28.34
N SER A 290 1.68 65.86 28.99
CA SER A 290 0.36 66.31 28.52
C SER A 290 0.51 67.18 27.28
N PRO A 291 -0.38 67.11 26.31
CA PRO A 291 -0.36 68.01 25.16
C PRO A 291 -0.86 69.43 25.57
N PRO A 292 -0.38 70.49 24.86
CA PRO A 292 -0.74 71.89 25.17
C PRO A 292 -2.22 72.19 24.77
N PRO A 293 -2.83 73.22 25.40
CA PRO A 293 -4.20 73.54 25.13
C PRO A 293 -4.41 74.16 23.76
N SER A 294 -5.54 73.85 23.14
CA SER A 294 -5.99 74.35 21.84
C SER A 294 -6.39 75.88 21.96
N ASP A 295 -5.85 76.65 21.05
CA ASP A 295 -6.21 78.05 20.81
C ASP A 295 -7.61 78.19 20.16
N PRO A 296 -8.30 79.33 20.41
CA PRO A 296 -9.72 79.53 20.06
C PRO A 296 -9.93 79.86 18.59
N GLU A 297 -11.13 79.61 18.15
CA GLU A 297 -11.73 79.86 16.85
C GLU A 297 -11.44 81.27 16.30
N VAL A 298 -11.06 81.31 15.01
CA VAL A 298 -11.13 82.50 14.19
C VAL A 298 -12.23 82.30 13.16
N GLU A 299 -13.26 83.14 13.34
CA GLU A 299 -14.44 83.30 12.49
C GLU A 299 -14.03 83.82 11.09
N ALA A 300 -14.50 83.17 10.03
CA ALA A 300 -14.33 83.64 8.63
C ALA A 300 -15.59 84.34 8.14
N PRO A 301 -15.46 85.50 7.47
CA PRO A 301 -16.61 86.19 6.94
C PRO A 301 -17.11 85.59 5.63
N ARG A 302 -18.46 85.71 5.50
CA ARG A 302 -19.17 85.38 4.25
C ARG A 302 -18.92 86.43 3.18
N ALA A 303 -18.73 85.94 1.94
CA ALA A 303 -19.22 86.54 0.73
C ALA A 303 -19.31 85.46 -0.34
#